data_7c008f19c5c6fa61a93f6f10e05fa129
#
_entry.id   7c008f19c5c6fa61a93f6f10e05fa129
#
_cell.length_a   1.000
_cell.length_b   1.000
_cell.length_c   1.000
_cell.angle_alpha   90.00
_cell.angle_beta   90.00
_cell.angle_gamma   90.00
#
_symmetry.space_group_name_H-M   'P 1'
#
loop_
_entity.id
_entity.type
_entity.pdbx_description
1 polymer ?
#
loop_
_entity_poly.entity_id
_entity_poly.type
_entity_poly.pdbx_seq_one_letter_code
_entity_poly.pdbx_strand_id
1 'polypeptide(L)' 'MTVINPLLEDLSKLKDAEIENKIQDLSKKYWTARNPNLKMQIASFLDIYKEELTTRRAKAWDQQYQKRNKDLDDLIQIN' A
#
# COMPACT_ATOMS: atom_id res chain seq x y z
N MET A 1 -28.05 2.03 -3.07
CA MET A 1 -27.01 2.89 -2.60
C MET A 1 -25.72 2.16 -2.40
N THR A 2 -24.71 2.75 -2.85
CA THR A 2 -23.44 2.11 -2.72
C THR A 2 -22.83 2.38 -1.39
N VAL A 3 -22.42 1.34 -0.78
CA VAL A 3 -21.66 1.51 0.44
C VAL A 3 -20.23 1.82 0.03
N ILE A 4 -19.92 3.07 0.08
CA ILE A 4 -18.57 3.47 -0.20
C ILE A 4 -17.78 3.34 1.08
N ASN A 5 -16.70 2.63 1.01
CA ASN A 5 -15.82 2.54 2.15
C ASN A 5 -15.03 3.84 2.25
N PRO A 6 -15.33 4.71 3.23
CA PRO A 6 -14.63 5.98 3.33
C PRO A 6 -13.13 5.82 3.49
N LEU A 7 -12.74 4.70 4.08
CA LEU A 7 -11.32 4.41 4.28
C LEU A 7 -10.61 4.26 2.94
N LEU A 8 -11.25 3.59 1.99
CA LEU A 8 -10.63 3.40 0.67
C LEU A 8 -10.55 4.71 -0.10
N GLU A 9 -11.56 5.56 0.04
CA GLU A 9 -11.51 6.89 -0.57
C GLU A 9 -10.37 7.71 0.00
N ASP A 10 -10.23 7.67 1.31
CA ASP A 10 -9.15 8.40 1.97
C ASP A 10 -7.80 7.89 1.52
N LEU A 11 -7.68 6.58 1.34
CA LEU A 11 -6.43 5.99 0.90
C LEU A 11 -5.97 6.56 -0.43
N SER A 12 -6.89 6.71 -1.36
CA SER A 12 -6.51 7.20 -2.68
C SER A 12 -6.00 8.64 -2.64
N LYS A 13 -6.41 9.39 -1.64
CA LYS A 13 -6.01 10.79 -1.48
C LYS A 13 -4.77 10.95 -0.63
N LEU A 14 -4.40 9.93 0.13
CA LEU A 14 -3.26 10.02 1.03
C LEU A 14 -1.96 9.85 0.26
N LYS A 15 -0.95 10.57 0.72
CA LYS A 15 0.39 10.39 0.20
C LYS A 15 1.04 9.18 0.86
N ASP A 16 2.07 8.67 0.22
CA ASP A 16 2.77 7.49 0.74
C ASP A 16 3.24 7.69 2.17
N ALA A 17 3.81 8.85 2.46
CA ALA A 17 4.29 9.14 3.82
C ALA A 17 3.14 9.13 4.82
N GLU A 18 1.99 9.63 4.42
CA GLU A 18 0.83 9.63 5.30
C GLU A 18 0.34 8.22 5.58
N ILE A 19 0.34 7.36 4.55
CA ILE A 19 -0.05 5.98 4.72
C ILE A 19 0.95 5.27 5.64
N GLU A 20 2.23 5.51 5.46
CA GLU A 20 3.24 4.92 6.33
C GLU A 20 3.05 5.35 7.78
N ASN A 21 2.73 6.62 8.00
CA ASN A 21 2.45 7.10 9.35
C ASN A 21 1.25 6.41 9.95
N LYS A 22 0.20 6.21 9.14
CA LYS A 22 -0.97 5.49 9.60
C LYS A 22 -0.64 4.05 9.98
N ILE A 23 0.19 3.41 9.18
CA ILE A 23 0.61 2.03 9.47
C ILE A 23 1.35 1.98 10.79
N GLN A 24 2.27 2.90 11.02
CA GLN A 24 3.01 2.94 12.27
C GLN A 24 2.10 3.17 13.46
N ASP A 25 1.17 4.11 13.32
CA ASP A 25 0.24 4.42 14.38
C ASP A 25 -0.65 3.23 14.71
N LEU A 26 -1.19 2.59 13.68
CA LEU A 26 -2.03 1.43 13.87
C LEU A 26 -1.25 0.25 14.45
N SER A 27 0.00 0.10 14.04
CA SER A 27 0.85 -0.95 14.61
C SER A 27 1.04 -0.77 16.09
N LYS A 28 1.28 0.45 16.54
CA LYS A 28 1.40 0.73 17.96
C LYS A 28 0.11 0.43 18.69
N LYS A 29 -1.01 0.82 18.11
CA LYS A 29 -2.31 0.53 18.71
C LYS A 29 -2.58 -0.95 18.78
N TYR A 30 -2.17 -1.69 17.76
CA TYR A 30 -2.33 -3.13 17.75
C TYR A 30 -1.60 -3.78 18.93
N TRP A 31 -0.36 -3.38 19.14
CA TRP A 31 0.43 -3.96 20.22
C TRP A 31 -0.04 -3.55 21.60
N THR A 32 -0.71 -2.41 21.73
CA THR A 32 -1.22 -1.95 23.01
C THR A 32 -2.67 -2.35 23.25
N ALA A 33 -3.37 -2.81 22.23
CA ALA A 33 -4.76 -3.22 22.38
C ALA A 33 -4.84 -4.51 23.18
N ARG A 34 -5.78 -4.52 24.12
CA ARG A 34 -6.01 -5.72 24.93
C ARG A 34 -7.21 -6.50 24.45
N ASN A 35 -8.11 -5.85 23.73
CA ASN A 35 -9.32 -6.48 23.25
C ASN A 35 -9.02 -7.21 21.95
N PRO A 36 -9.26 -8.54 21.88
CA PRO A 36 -8.99 -9.28 20.65
C PRO A 36 -9.78 -8.77 19.44
N ASN A 37 -11.02 -8.35 19.66
CA ASN A 37 -11.83 -7.82 18.56
C ASN A 37 -11.21 -6.55 18.00
N LEU A 38 -10.74 -5.70 18.90
CA LEU A 38 -10.08 -4.46 18.47
C LEU A 38 -8.80 -4.75 17.71
N LYS A 39 -8.04 -5.72 18.18
CA LYS A 39 -6.83 -6.14 17.49
C LYS A 39 -7.15 -6.61 16.08
N MET A 40 -8.20 -7.39 15.91
CA MET A 40 -8.59 -7.88 14.60
C MET A 40 -8.97 -6.72 13.67
N GLN A 41 -9.68 -5.74 14.20
CA GLN A 41 -10.05 -4.58 13.40
C GLN A 41 -8.82 -3.79 12.97
N ILE A 42 -7.91 -3.59 13.91
CA ILE A 42 -6.67 -2.87 13.60
C ILE A 42 -5.86 -3.63 12.56
N ALA A 43 -5.78 -4.95 12.71
CA ALA A 43 -5.07 -5.78 11.75
C ALA A 43 -5.67 -5.66 10.35
N SER A 44 -6.99 -5.59 10.27
CA SER A 44 -7.66 -5.41 8.98
C SER A 44 -7.29 -4.07 8.35
N PHE A 45 -7.28 -3.01 9.13
CA PHE A 45 -6.87 -1.70 8.63
C PHE A 45 -5.40 -1.71 8.20
N LEU A 46 -4.56 -2.35 8.99
CA LEU A 46 -3.15 -2.46 8.64
C LEU A 46 -2.97 -3.15 7.30
N ASP A 47 -3.70 -4.23 7.08
CA ASP A 47 -3.64 -4.94 5.80
C ASP A 47 -4.04 -4.04 4.65
N ILE A 48 -5.09 -3.26 4.82
CA ILE A 48 -5.58 -2.35 3.79
C ILE A 48 -4.51 -1.30 3.45
N TYR A 49 -3.94 -0.69 4.47
CA TYR A 49 -2.92 0.34 4.23
C TYR A 49 -1.65 -0.25 3.62
N LYS A 50 -1.22 -1.40 4.10
CA LYS A 50 -0.04 -2.06 3.54
C LYS A 50 -0.26 -2.48 2.10
N GLU A 51 -1.45 -2.97 1.81
CA GLU A 51 -1.79 -3.36 0.45
C GLU A 51 -1.78 -2.17 -0.48
N GLU A 52 -2.28 -1.04 -0.01
CA GLU A 52 -2.26 0.17 -0.82
C GLU A 52 -0.83 0.60 -1.15
N LEU A 53 0.06 0.59 -0.17
CA LEU A 53 1.46 0.91 -0.42
C LEU A 53 2.10 -0.07 -1.38
N THR A 54 1.81 -1.35 -1.21
CA THR A 54 2.34 -2.38 -2.09
C THR A 54 1.88 -2.13 -3.52
N THR A 55 0.60 -1.81 -3.70
CA THR A 55 0.06 -1.52 -5.02
C THR A 55 0.74 -0.31 -5.65
N ARG A 56 0.94 0.74 -4.87
CA ARG A 56 1.60 1.94 -5.38
C ARG A 56 3.04 1.68 -5.78
N ARG A 57 3.75 0.93 -4.95
CA ARG A 57 5.13 0.57 -5.24
C ARG A 57 5.21 -0.31 -6.47
N ALA A 58 4.27 -1.23 -6.61
CA ALA A 58 4.23 -2.09 -7.78
C ALA A 58 4.00 -1.30 -9.05
N LYS A 59 3.11 -0.30 -9.01
CA LYS A 59 2.87 0.56 -10.16
C LYS A 59 4.09 1.37 -10.52
N ALA A 60 4.75 1.94 -9.52
CA ALA A 60 5.97 2.73 -9.76
C ALA A 60 7.06 1.84 -10.33
N TRP A 61 7.21 0.65 -9.79
CA TRP A 61 8.17 -0.33 -10.27
C TRP A 61 7.89 -0.70 -11.71
N ASP A 62 6.63 -0.97 -12.02
CA ASP A 62 6.21 -1.37 -13.34
C ASP A 62 6.52 -0.29 -14.36
N GLN A 63 6.25 0.96 -14.03
CA GLN A 63 6.55 2.06 -14.91
C GLN A 63 8.04 2.21 -15.16
N GLN A 64 8.84 2.09 -14.12
CA GLN A 64 10.28 2.14 -14.25
C GLN A 64 10.81 0.94 -15.03
N TYR A 65 10.24 -0.20 -14.76
CA TYR A 65 10.64 -1.43 -15.43
C TYR A 65 10.36 -1.35 -16.92
N GLN A 66 9.24 -0.81 -17.29
CA GLN A 66 8.89 -0.65 -18.69
C GLN A 66 9.85 0.28 -19.41
N LYS A 67 10.24 1.36 -18.76
CA LYS A 67 11.24 2.27 -19.34
C LYS A 67 12.57 1.58 -19.51
N ARG A 68 12.98 0.84 -18.50
CA ARG A 68 14.24 0.10 -18.56
C ARG A 68 14.17 -1.04 -19.56
N ASN A 69 12.99 -1.61 -19.72
CA ASN A 69 12.80 -2.71 -20.63
C ASN A 69 13.11 -2.33 -22.05
N LYS A 70 12.80 -1.12 -22.45
CA LYS A 70 13.18 -0.67 -23.78
C LYS A 70 14.67 -0.72 -23.97
N ASP A 71 15.40 -0.22 -22.98
CA ASP A 71 16.85 -0.24 -23.05
C ASP A 71 17.39 -1.65 -22.97
N LEU A 72 16.80 -2.45 -22.08
CA LEU A 72 17.23 -3.82 -21.92
C LEU A 72 16.90 -4.67 -23.12
N ASP A 73 15.75 -4.43 -23.73
CA ASP A 73 15.38 -5.15 -24.94
C ASP A 73 16.38 -4.89 -26.03
N ASP A 74 16.81 -3.65 -26.16
CA ASP A 74 17.84 -3.32 -27.13
C ASP A 74 19.11 -4.09 -26.85
N LEU A 75 19.49 -4.15 -25.59
CA LEU A 75 20.69 -4.86 -25.19
C LEU A 75 20.54 -6.38 -25.42
N ILE A 76 19.38 -6.92 -25.12
CA ILE A 76 19.14 -8.33 -25.31
C ILE A 76 19.10 -8.68 -26.76
N GLN A 77 18.55 -7.81 -27.58
CA GLN A 77 18.49 -8.06 -29.02
C GLN A 77 19.87 -8.08 -29.66
N ILE A 78 20.78 -7.36 -29.07
CA ILE A 78 22.15 -7.39 -29.53
C ILE A 78 22.78 -8.76 -29.31
N ASN A 79 22.34 -9.43 -28.29
CA ASN A 79 22.80 -10.78 -28.01
C ASN A 79 22.14 -11.79 -28.93
#